data_dac92b42ebbf7b92992f9cd80edae84f
#
_entry.id   dac92b42ebbf7b92992f9cd80edae84f
#
_cell.length_a   1.000
_cell.length_b   1.000
_cell.length_c   1.000
_cell.angle_alpha   90.00
_cell.angle_beta   90.00
_cell.angle_gamma   90.00
#
_symmetry.space_group_name_H-M   'P 1'
#
loop_
_entity.id
_entity.type
_entity.pdbx_description
1 polymer ?
#
loop_
_entity_poly.entity_id
_entity_poly.type
_entity_poly.pdbx_seq_one_letter_code
_entity_poly.pdbx_strand_id
1 'polypeptide(L)'
;MTSAASPSPTRTDATSERLCFYAGRLKYSRALYVGLAAGETAECFLRGLEAFAQAVGGLPQRNVVDNMKAAVLGRERDPVTGKERIRLNPHFADFLKEVGVFAEPAHPYSGNQKGSVENLVKFAKGAFFTARRFRHRADLERQLSEWLQHVNAERRCDATGETPLARLGEERPWLRPLPFGALGYGLAHSVVVGPDARVRQGGWAYSTPARWIGQTVLLRLHPEHVVLHHLDTQCIHPRHPANGKYSLLPEHRPPLFVKPRGKLMAQRQILMDLCPEGERFFTELVHRRPHTWREQDLPVVWSLFEELGDARLAQALRFCVAREAFGAEYLQAYSRGLFQGALA
;
A
#
# COMPACT_ATOMS: atom_id res chain seq x y z
N MET A 1 9.20 6.30 -21.47
CA MET A 1 9.09 5.90 -20.05
C MET A 1 9.40 4.44 -19.94
N THR A 2 10.25 4.10 -19.01
CA THR A 2 10.68 2.73 -18.86
C THR A 2 10.72 2.35 -17.43
N SER A 3 9.91 1.37 -17.06
CA SER A 3 10.01 0.67 -15.80
C SER A 3 10.72 -0.66 -16.05
N ALA A 4 11.79 -0.91 -15.33
CA ALA A 4 12.39 -2.21 -15.26
C ALA A 4 12.74 -2.52 -13.81
N ALA A 5 12.10 -3.53 -13.29
CA ALA A 5 12.56 -4.20 -12.10
C ALA A 5 13.64 -5.21 -12.51
N SER A 6 14.82 -5.11 -11.95
CA SER A 6 15.86 -6.10 -12.17
C SER A 6 16.58 -6.39 -10.86
N PRO A 7 16.65 -7.67 -10.47
CA PRO A 7 17.38 -8.06 -9.29
C PRO A 7 18.89 -7.99 -9.54
N SER A 8 19.60 -7.28 -8.68
CA SER A 8 21.04 -7.41 -8.56
C SER A 8 21.38 -7.58 -7.10
N PRO A 9 22.07 -8.66 -6.69
CA PRO A 9 22.53 -8.81 -5.32
C PRO A 9 23.65 -7.82 -5.07
N THR A 10 23.40 -6.83 -4.20
CA THR A 10 24.45 -6.06 -3.55
C THR A 10 24.85 -6.81 -2.28
N ARG A 11 26.07 -7.28 -2.24
CA ARG A 11 26.65 -7.97 -1.07
C ARG A 11 26.84 -6.94 0.04
N THR A 12 26.03 -7.02 1.09
CA THR A 12 26.34 -6.56 2.43
C THR A 12 26.48 -7.79 3.29
N ASP A 13 27.39 -7.75 4.27
CA ASP A 13 27.70 -8.88 5.14
C ASP A 13 26.44 -9.51 5.71
N ALA A 14 26.30 -10.83 5.47
CA ALA A 14 25.37 -11.83 5.99
C ALA A 14 23.98 -11.99 5.35
N THR A 15 23.38 -11.02 4.64
CA THR A 15 22.10 -11.23 3.92
C THR A 15 22.08 -10.45 2.61
N SER A 16 21.98 -11.16 1.47
CA SER A 16 21.80 -10.51 0.16
C SER A 16 20.34 -10.07 0.02
N GLU A 17 20.06 -8.76 0.07
CA GLU A 17 18.75 -8.22 -0.22
C GLU A 17 18.59 -7.97 -1.74
N ARG A 18 17.47 -8.46 -2.30
CA ARG A 18 17.12 -8.19 -3.70
C ARG A 18 16.57 -6.77 -3.83
N LEU A 19 17.32 -5.89 -4.49
CA LEU A 19 16.87 -4.54 -4.78
C LEU A 19 16.04 -4.48 -6.06
N CYS A 20 14.83 -3.94 -5.95
CA CYS A 20 13.99 -3.56 -7.08
C CYS A 20 14.00 -2.04 -7.21
N PHE A 21 13.99 -1.54 -8.44
CA PHE A 21 13.92 -0.11 -8.70
C PHE A 21 13.05 0.19 -9.93
N TYR A 22 12.43 1.36 -9.91
CA TYR A 22 11.79 1.97 -11.05
C TYR A 22 12.74 2.95 -11.72
N ALA A 23 12.75 2.99 -13.06
CA ALA A 23 13.50 3.98 -13.82
C ALA A 23 12.60 4.58 -14.91
N GLY A 24 12.56 5.91 -14.97
CA GLY A 24 11.81 6.67 -15.98
C GLY A 24 12.68 7.76 -16.59
N ARG A 25 12.48 8.06 -17.87
CA ARG A 25 13.19 9.12 -18.56
C ARG A 25 12.29 9.79 -19.60
N LEU A 26 12.25 11.10 -19.61
CA LEU A 26 11.60 11.86 -20.67
C LEU A 26 12.42 11.80 -21.96
N LYS A 27 11.72 11.82 -23.10
CA LYS A 27 12.39 11.66 -24.40
C LYS A 27 13.04 12.96 -24.88
N TYR A 28 12.40 14.10 -24.65
CA TYR A 28 12.88 15.41 -25.10
C TYR A 28 13.98 15.94 -24.17
N SER A 29 13.67 16.17 -22.90
CA SER A 29 14.63 16.75 -21.95
C SER A 29 15.72 15.77 -21.51
N ARG A 30 15.48 14.46 -21.65
CA ARG A 30 16.31 13.40 -21.06
C ARG A 30 16.28 13.37 -19.53
N ALA A 31 15.39 14.13 -18.89
CA ALA A 31 15.24 14.13 -17.45
C ALA A 31 14.98 12.70 -16.94
N LEU A 32 15.80 12.29 -16.00
CA LEU A 32 15.90 10.93 -15.45
C LEU A 32 15.32 10.89 -14.04
N TYR A 33 14.58 9.85 -13.77
CA TYR A 33 14.19 9.47 -12.40
C TYR A 33 14.51 7.99 -12.17
N VAL A 34 15.06 7.69 -11.02
CA VAL A 34 15.23 6.33 -10.51
C VAL A 34 14.78 6.33 -9.06
N GLY A 35 13.91 5.40 -8.69
CA GLY A 35 13.41 5.26 -7.32
C GLY A 35 13.41 3.80 -6.89
N LEU A 36 13.64 3.53 -5.61
CA LEU A 36 13.55 2.19 -5.06
C LEU A 36 12.10 1.71 -5.07
N ALA A 37 11.91 0.43 -5.35
CA ALA A 37 10.61 -0.22 -5.34
C ALA A 37 10.61 -1.38 -4.32
N ALA A 38 9.48 -1.62 -3.66
CA ALA A 38 9.33 -2.74 -2.73
C ALA A 38 9.25 -4.11 -3.45
N GLY A 39 8.96 -4.11 -4.76
CA GLY A 39 8.85 -5.32 -5.57
C GLY A 39 8.44 -5.03 -7.02
N GLU A 40 8.03 -6.07 -7.73
CA GLU A 40 7.67 -6.04 -9.16
C GLU A 40 6.15 -6.07 -9.39
N THR A 41 5.34 -5.71 -8.38
CA THR A 41 3.87 -5.70 -8.48
C THR A 41 3.37 -4.52 -9.31
N ALA A 42 2.10 -4.60 -9.78
CA ALA A 42 1.45 -3.48 -10.45
C ALA A 42 1.41 -2.23 -9.54
N GLU A 43 1.20 -2.40 -8.25
CA GLU A 43 1.24 -1.30 -7.29
C GLU A 43 2.61 -0.64 -7.24
N CYS A 44 3.69 -1.41 -7.07
CA CYS A 44 5.06 -0.86 -7.05
C CYS A 44 5.40 -0.11 -8.34
N PHE A 45 4.95 -0.63 -9.48
CA PHE A 45 5.10 0.04 -10.77
C PHE A 45 4.37 1.37 -10.82
N LEU A 46 3.10 1.42 -10.40
CA LEU A 46 2.30 2.64 -10.38
C LEU A 46 2.84 3.69 -9.40
N ARG A 47 3.33 3.26 -8.23
CA ARG A 47 4.03 4.15 -7.29
C ARG A 47 5.30 4.75 -7.90
N GLY A 48 6.07 3.94 -8.62
CA GLY A 48 7.25 4.43 -9.35
C GLY A 48 6.88 5.44 -10.45
N LEU A 49 5.79 5.18 -11.18
CA LEU A 49 5.27 6.06 -12.21
C LEU A 49 4.75 7.39 -11.63
N GLU A 50 4.05 7.33 -10.52
CA GLU A 50 3.58 8.50 -9.77
C GLU A 50 4.75 9.36 -9.26
N ALA A 51 5.74 8.74 -8.63
CA ALA A 51 6.93 9.41 -8.14
C ALA A 51 7.75 10.04 -9.27
N PHE A 52 7.86 9.36 -10.41
CA PHE A 52 8.45 9.92 -11.61
C PHE A 52 7.70 11.18 -12.07
N ALA A 53 6.37 11.10 -12.18
CA ALA A 53 5.55 12.23 -12.61
C ALA A 53 5.69 13.43 -11.65
N GLN A 54 5.72 13.18 -10.35
CA GLN A 54 5.96 14.23 -9.34
C GLN A 54 7.34 14.89 -9.52
N ALA A 55 8.38 14.08 -9.75
CA ALA A 55 9.75 14.59 -9.90
C ALA A 55 9.93 15.48 -11.15
N VAL A 56 9.27 15.15 -12.27
CA VAL A 56 9.41 15.91 -13.53
C VAL A 56 8.30 16.94 -13.77
N GLY A 57 7.22 16.89 -12.97
CA GLY A 57 6.09 17.83 -13.05
C GLY A 57 4.89 17.33 -13.84
N GLY A 58 4.81 16.05 -14.15
CA GLY A 58 3.68 15.42 -14.85
C GLY A 58 4.09 14.26 -15.76
N LEU A 59 3.14 13.70 -16.49
CA LEU A 59 3.36 12.62 -17.45
C LEU A 59 3.26 13.11 -18.90
N PRO A 60 4.13 12.62 -19.81
CA PRO A 60 3.96 12.87 -21.23
C PRO A 60 2.68 12.19 -21.73
N GLN A 61 2.08 12.74 -22.79
CA GLN A 61 0.86 12.20 -23.38
C GLN A 61 0.99 10.74 -23.80
N ARG A 62 2.18 10.34 -24.29
CA ARG A 62 2.50 8.97 -24.69
C ARG A 62 3.64 8.42 -23.83
N ASN A 63 3.40 7.27 -23.23
CA ASN A 63 4.32 6.62 -22.31
C ASN A 63 4.75 5.27 -22.89
N VAL A 64 6.01 5.15 -23.30
CA VAL A 64 6.57 3.86 -23.70
C VAL A 64 6.88 3.04 -22.47
N VAL A 65 6.30 1.83 -22.38
CA VAL A 65 6.47 0.92 -21.25
C VAL A 65 7.01 -0.43 -21.72
N ASP A 66 7.80 -1.06 -20.88
CA ASP A 66 8.25 -2.43 -21.12
C ASP A 66 7.10 -3.44 -20.96
N ASN A 67 7.25 -4.62 -21.58
CA ASN A 67 6.26 -5.70 -21.54
C ASN A 67 6.26 -6.47 -20.20
N MET A 68 6.50 -5.78 -19.09
CA MET A 68 6.39 -6.37 -17.75
C MET A 68 4.94 -6.66 -17.37
N LYS A 69 4.68 -7.72 -16.61
CA LYS A 69 3.32 -8.11 -16.20
C LYS A 69 2.58 -7.04 -15.38
N ALA A 70 3.31 -6.15 -14.73
CA ALA A 70 2.74 -5.00 -14.02
C ALA A 70 2.06 -4.00 -14.96
N ALA A 71 2.50 -3.92 -16.24
CA ALA A 71 1.94 -3.03 -17.26
C ALA A 71 1.17 -3.77 -18.35
N VAL A 72 1.69 -4.90 -18.85
CA VAL A 72 1.15 -5.64 -20.00
C VAL A 72 0.93 -7.10 -19.62
N LEU A 73 -0.31 -7.57 -19.70
CA LEU A 73 -0.66 -8.96 -19.41
C LEU A 73 -0.49 -9.87 -20.62
N GLY A 74 -0.59 -9.33 -21.83
CA GLY A 74 -0.44 -10.12 -23.05
C GLY A 74 -0.77 -9.33 -24.30
N ARG A 75 -0.58 -9.99 -25.44
CA ARG A 75 -0.93 -9.51 -26.77
C ARG A 75 -1.80 -10.57 -27.43
N GLU A 76 -2.94 -10.17 -27.92
CA GLU A 76 -3.91 -11.04 -28.57
C GLU A 76 -4.11 -10.51 -30.00
N ARG A 77 -4.26 -11.42 -30.96
CA ARG A 77 -4.61 -11.03 -32.31
C ARG A 77 -6.12 -11.17 -32.48
N ASP A 78 -6.77 -10.09 -32.85
CA ASP A 78 -8.20 -10.10 -33.15
C ASP A 78 -8.47 -11.07 -34.30
N PRO A 79 -9.30 -12.12 -34.11
CA PRO A 79 -9.51 -13.17 -35.12
C PRO A 79 -10.21 -12.65 -36.39
N VAL A 80 -10.95 -11.54 -36.29
CA VAL A 80 -11.71 -10.99 -37.40
C VAL A 80 -10.90 -9.96 -38.20
N THR A 81 -10.24 -9.04 -37.46
CA THR A 81 -9.52 -7.92 -38.10
C THR A 81 -8.02 -8.19 -38.32
N GLY A 82 -7.49 -9.26 -37.71
CA GLY A 82 -6.05 -9.57 -37.69
C GLY A 82 -5.18 -8.57 -36.93
N LYS A 83 -5.80 -7.52 -36.37
CA LYS A 83 -5.07 -6.47 -35.61
C LYS A 83 -4.62 -6.98 -34.26
N GLU A 84 -3.41 -6.57 -33.86
CA GLU A 84 -2.89 -6.85 -32.53
C GLU A 84 -3.61 -5.98 -31.49
N ARG A 85 -4.17 -6.63 -30.47
CA ARG A 85 -4.76 -5.99 -29.31
C ARG A 85 -3.87 -6.25 -28.10
N ILE A 86 -3.44 -5.18 -27.45
CA ILE A 86 -2.62 -5.26 -26.26
C ILE A 86 -3.53 -5.29 -25.02
N ARG A 87 -3.35 -6.30 -24.18
CA ARG A 87 -4.06 -6.42 -22.92
C ARG A 87 -3.21 -5.82 -21.79
N LEU A 88 -3.56 -4.61 -21.39
CA LEU A 88 -2.92 -3.93 -20.26
C LEU A 88 -3.35 -4.54 -18.93
N ASN A 89 -2.51 -4.39 -17.91
CA ASN A 89 -2.91 -4.64 -16.53
C ASN A 89 -4.07 -3.70 -16.16
N PRO A 90 -5.18 -4.18 -15.57
CA PRO A 90 -6.35 -3.36 -15.27
C PRO A 90 -6.02 -2.12 -14.44
N HIS A 91 -5.22 -2.25 -13.38
CA HIS A 91 -4.82 -1.11 -12.54
C HIS A 91 -4.01 -0.07 -13.32
N PHE A 92 -3.16 -0.52 -14.25
CA PHE A 92 -2.42 0.40 -15.11
C PHE A 92 -3.34 1.08 -16.12
N ALA A 93 -4.29 0.36 -16.70
CA ALA A 93 -5.27 0.93 -17.63
C ALA A 93 -6.15 1.99 -16.92
N ASP A 94 -6.59 1.72 -15.69
CA ASP A 94 -7.35 2.68 -14.89
C ASP A 94 -6.53 3.93 -14.55
N PHE A 95 -5.27 3.76 -14.15
CA PHE A 95 -4.35 4.87 -13.93
C PHE A 95 -4.20 5.76 -15.17
N LEU A 96 -3.92 5.15 -16.34
CA LEU A 96 -3.78 5.89 -17.59
C LEU A 96 -5.03 6.68 -17.95
N LYS A 97 -6.20 6.08 -17.73
CA LYS A 97 -7.51 6.71 -17.97
C LYS A 97 -7.73 7.90 -17.02
N GLU A 98 -7.43 7.75 -15.73
CA GLU A 98 -7.58 8.82 -14.75
C GLU A 98 -6.64 10.01 -15.04
N VAL A 99 -5.41 9.75 -15.46
CA VAL A 99 -4.44 10.81 -15.83
C VAL A 99 -4.70 11.38 -17.24
N GLY A 100 -5.39 10.65 -18.10
CA GLY A 100 -5.64 11.04 -19.49
C GLY A 100 -4.41 10.94 -20.38
N VAL A 101 -3.62 9.89 -20.21
CA VAL A 101 -2.41 9.59 -21.01
C VAL A 101 -2.49 8.19 -21.62
N PHE A 102 -1.66 7.93 -22.65
CA PHE A 102 -1.65 6.66 -23.36
C PHE A 102 -0.38 5.88 -23.07
N ALA A 103 -0.50 4.55 -23.02
CA ALA A 103 0.65 3.65 -23.03
C ALA A 103 0.93 3.15 -24.46
N GLU A 104 2.19 3.10 -24.79
CA GLU A 104 2.73 2.44 -25.98
C GLU A 104 3.65 1.30 -25.51
N PRO A 105 3.14 0.07 -25.33
CA PRO A 105 3.99 -1.05 -24.97
C PRO A 105 5.02 -1.31 -26.07
N ALA A 106 6.29 -1.44 -25.68
CA ALA A 106 7.40 -1.63 -26.61
C ALA A 106 7.16 -2.87 -27.51
N HIS A 107 7.30 -2.71 -28.82
CA HIS A 107 7.16 -3.84 -29.74
C HIS A 107 8.26 -4.87 -29.51
N PRO A 108 7.95 -6.18 -29.46
CA PRO A 108 8.90 -7.23 -29.12
C PRO A 108 10.17 -7.26 -30.00
N TYR A 109 10.08 -6.73 -31.22
CA TYR A 109 11.16 -6.77 -32.24
C TYR A 109 11.61 -5.39 -32.70
N SER A 110 11.14 -4.28 -32.12
CA SER A 110 11.64 -2.95 -32.50
C SER A 110 12.90 -2.61 -31.68
N GLY A 111 14.05 -2.84 -32.28
CA GLY A 111 15.37 -2.63 -31.67
C GLY A 111 15.56 -1.23 -31.06
N ASN A 112 14.99 -0.18 -31.67
CA ASN A 112 15.10 1.19 -31.17
C ASN A 112 14.27 1.49 -29.92
N GLN A 113 13.06 0.93 -29.77
CA GLN A 113 12.21 1.17 -28.61
C GLN A 113 12.65 0.31 -27.43
N LYS A 114 12.89 -0.98 -27.65
CA LYS A 114 13.41 -1.91 -26.65
C LYS A 114 14.80 -1.51 -26.17
N GLY A 115 15.69 -1.12 -27.10
CA GLY A 115 17.03 -0.62 -26.78
C GLY A 115 17.03 0.62 -25.91
N SER A 116 16.06 1.54 -26.08
CA SER A 116 15.96 2.74 -25.24
C SER A 116 15.65 2.41 -23.76
N VAL A 117 14.77 1.42 -23.53
CA VAL A 117 14.37 0.93 -22.22
C VAL A 117 15.51 0.16 -21.55
N GLU A 118 16.04 -0.83 -22.26
CA GLU A 118 17.16 -1.64 -21.75
C GLU A 118 18.39 -0.79 -21.46
N ASN A 119 18.69 0.20 -22.31
CA ASN A 119 19.81 1.12 -22.11
C ASN A 119 19.62 2.01 -20.88
N LEU A 120 18.38 2.44 -20.56
CA LEU A 120 18.12 3.20 -19.36
C LEU A 120 18.40 2.36 -18.10
N VAL A 121 17.95 1.12 -18.09
CA VAL A 121 18.19 0.18 -16.97
C VAL A 121 19.68 -0.15 -16.84
N LYS A 122 20.35 -0.44 -17.96
CA LYS A 122 21.81 -0.67 -17.98
C LYS A 122 22.57 0.55 -17.48
N PHE A 123 22.16 1.75 -17.88
CA PHE A 123 22.75 3.00 -17.40
C PHE A 123 22.58 3.16 -15.88
N ALA A 124 21.36 3.03 -15.36
CA ALA A 124 21.13 3.14 -13.92
C ALA A 124 21.92 2.09 -13.12
N LYS A 125 21.96 0.83 -13.60
CA LYS A 125 22.74 -0.23 -12.97
C LYS A 125 24.23 0.07 -13.00
N GLY A 126 24.81 0.34 -14.15
CA GLY A 126 26.25 0.55 -14.33
C GLY A 126 26.75 1.84 -13.69
N ALA A 127 26.05 2.95 -13.87
CA ALA A 127 26.48 4.27 -13.41
C ALA A 127 26.19 4.54 -11.93
N PHE A 128 25.24 3.81 -11.32
CA PHE A 128 24.90 4.01 -9.93
C PHE A 128 25.07 2.73 -9.08
N PHE A 129 24.27 1.68 -9.32
CA PHE A 129 24.20 0.55 -8.39
C PHE A 129 25.47 -0.30 -8.35
N THR A 130 26.17 -0.49 -9.49
CA THR A 130 27.41 -1.29 -9.54
C THR A 130 28.64 -0.49 -9.11
N ALA A 131 28.61 0.82 -9.29
CA ALA A 131 29.77 1.69 -9.04
C ALA A 131 29.89 2.14 -7.57
N ARG A 132 28.93 1.79 -6.71
CA ARG A 132 28.85 2.32 -5.34
C ARG A 132 28.64 1.23 -4.31
N ARG A 133 29.01 1.56 -3.06
CA ARG A 133 28.74 0.74 -1.87
C ARG A 133 27.78 1.48 -0.96
N PHE A 134 26.83 0.76 -0.36
CA PHE A 134 25.81 1.29 0.51
C PHE A 134 25.89 0.61 1.87
N ARG A 135 25.78 1.38 2.95
CA ARG A 135 25.82 0.87 4.32
C ARG A 135 24.46 0.34 4.77
N HIS A 136 23.38 1.04 4.40
CA HIS A 136 21.99 0.74 4.71
C HIS A 136 21.07 1.46 3.72
N ARG A 137 19.77 1.17 3.77
CA ARG A 137 18.78 1.69 2.83
C ARG A 137 18.76 3.23 2.77
N ALA A 138 18.79 3.91 3.90
CA ALA A 138 18.78 5.39 3.92
C ALA A 138 20.05 5.98 3.26
N ASP A 139 21.21 5.33 3.40
CA ASP A 139 22.44 5.73 2.69
C ASP A 139 22.31 5.55 1.18
N LEU A 140 21.70 4.43 0.75
CA LEU A 140 21.40 4.18 -0.66
C LEU A 140 20.46 5.26 -1.22
N GLU A 141 19.39 5.60 -0.52
CA GLU A 141 18.41 6.62 -0.94
C GLU A 141 19.05 8.01 -1.04
N ARG A 142 19.87 8.38 -0.07
CA ARG A 142 20.63 9.63 -0.09
C ARG A 142 21.57 9.72 -1.29
N GLN A 143 22.42 8.68 -1.48
CA GLN A 143 23.35 8.64 -2.62
C GLN A 143 22.63 8.61 -3.97
N LEU A 144 21.45 7.96 -4.07
CA LEU A 144 20.63 7.96 -5.26
C LEU A 144 20.08 9.35 -5.58
N SER A 145 19.63 10.10 -4.58
CA SER A 145 19.17 11.47 -4.71
C SER A 145 20.28 12.40 -5.20
N GLU A 146 21.45 12.34 -4.57
CA GLU A 146 22.63 13.11 -4.98
C GLU A 146 23.06 12.79 -6.42
N TRP A 147 23.07 11.50 -6.78
CA TRP A 147 23.41 11.09 -8.13
C TRP A 147 22.39 11.57 -9.17
N LEU A 148 21.10 11.52 -8.86
CA LEU A 148 20.03 12.02 -9.75
C LEU A 148 20.14 13.53 -9.93
N GLN A 149 20.46 14.28 -8.87
CA GLN A 149 20.72 15.70 -8.96
C GLN A 149 21.90 15.98 -9.90
N HIS A 150 23.02 15.30 -9.68
CA HIS A 150 24.19 15.44 -10.55
C HIS A 150 23.87 15.14 -12.01
N VAL A 151 23.20 14.01 -12.33
CA VAL A 151 22.87 13.62 -13.69
C VAL A 151 21.91 14.59 -14.37
N ASN A 152 20.93 15.12 -13.64
CA ASN A 152 19.90 15.99 -14.20
C ASN A 152 20.32 17.47 -14.27
N ALA A 153 21.04 17.98 -13.26
CA ALA A 153 21.32 19.41 -13.12
C ALA A 153 22.74 19.82 -13.55
N GLU A 154 23.71 18.92 -13.43
CA GLU A 154 25.11 19.27 -13.61
C GLU A 154 25.71 18.64 -14.88
N ARG A 155 25.37 17.38 -15.16
CA ARG A 155 25.92 16.65 -16.31
C ARG A 155 25.19 17.03 -17.60
N ARG A 156 25.94 17.47 -18.62
CA ARG A 156 25.41 17.63 -19.97
C ARG A 156 25.12 16.26 -20.58
N CYS A 157 23.96 16.12 -21.23
CA CYS A 157 23.59 14.93 -21.95
C CYS A 157 24.25 14.94 -23.34
N ASP A 158 24.98 13.89 -23.68
CA ASP A 158 25.71 13.77 -24.96
C ASP A 158 24.78 13.90 -26.19
N ALA A 159 23.52 13.49 -26.06
CA ALA A 159 22.55 13.55 -27.15
C ALA A 159 21.96 14.95 -27.37
N THR A 160 22.05 15.86 -26.42
CA THR A 160 21.42 17.19 -26.50
C THR A 160 22.38 18.34 -26.27
N GLY A 161 23.58 18.09 -25.74
CA GLY A 161 24.58 19.09 -25.40
C GLY A 161 24.22 19.93 -24.17
N GLU A 162 23.04 19.73 -23.56
CA GLU A 162 22.52 20.52 -22.44
C GLU A 162 22.23 19.63 -21.22
N THR A 163 22.03 20.25 -20.05
CA THR A 163 21.59 19.49 -18.88
C THR A 163 20.11 19.13 -19.00
N PRO A 164 19.71 17.91 -18.56
CA PRO A 164 18.31 17.51 -18.60
C PRO A 164 17.36 18.48 -17.91
N LEU A 165 17.80 19.11 -16.79
CA LEU A 165 16.98 20.04 -16.03
C LEU A 165 16.70 21.34 -16.79
N ALA A 166 17.66 21.87 -17.54
CA ALA A 166 17.47 23.06 -18.36
C ALA A 166 16.37 22.80 -19.41
N ARG A 167 16.46 21.69 -20.12
CA ARG A 167 15.47 21.28 -21.14
C ARG A 167 14.11 20.90 -20.54
N LEU A 168 14.10 20.39 -19.30
CA LEU A 168 12.85 20.07 -18.62
C LEU A 168 11.95 21.29 -18.42
N GLY A 169 12.55 22.49 -18.25
CA GLY A 169 11.78 23.74 -18.19
C GLY A 169 10.91 23.97 -19.43
N GLU A 170 11.44 23.64 -20.61
CA GLU A 170 10.72 23.74 -21.90
C GLU A 170 9.67 22.63 -22.07
N GLU A 171 9.91 21.42 -21.51
CA GLU A 171 9.03 20.26 -21.67
C GLU A 171 7.86 20.28 -20.67
N ARG A 172 8.04 20.84 -19.47
CA ARG A 172 7.01 20.85 -18.40
C ARG A 172 5.63 21.34 -18.83
N PRO A 173 5.46 22.43 -19.60
CA PRO A 173 4.15 22.87 -20.03
C PRO A 173 3.36 21.84 -20.86
N TRP A 174 4.04 20.86 -21.44
CA TRP A 174 3.47 19.79 -22.27
C TRP A 174 3.19 18.51 -21.50
N LEU A 175 3.59 18.45 -20.22
CA LEU A 175 3.31 17.30 -19.35
C LEU A 175 1.93 17.45 -18.74
N ARG A 176 1.22 16.32 -18.60
CA ARG A 176 -0.03 16.28 -17.89
C ARG A 176 0.22 16.14 -16.40
N PRO A 177 -0.24 17.09 -15.57
CA PRO A 177 -0.13 16.97 -14.13
C PRO A 177 -0.96 15.79 -13.64
N LEU A 178 -0.56 15.21 -12.51
CA LEU A 178 -1.35 14.18 -11.87
C LEU A 178 -2.61 14.80 -11.23
N PRO A 179 -3.82 14.25 -11.47
CA PRO A 179 -5.07 14.78 -10.92
C PRO A 179 -5.32 14.34 -9.47
N PHE A 180 -4.31 13.78 -8.79
CA PHE A 180 -4.47 13.19 -7.46
C PHE A 180 -4.14 14.20 -6.36
N GLY A 181 -4.98 14.20 -5.29
CA GLY A 181 -4.74 14.99 -4.10
C GLY A 181 -3.60 14.46 -3.21
N ALA A 182 -3.55 14.92 -1.97
CA ALA A 182 -2.48 14.58 -1.02
C ALA A 182 -2.30 13.08 -0.73
N LEU A 183 -3.35 12.26 -0.91
CA LEU A 183 -3.28 10.81 -0.73
C LEU A 183 -2.60 10.08 -1.90
N GLY A 184 -2.32 10.77 -3.02
CA GLY A 184 -1.79 10.18 -4.24
C GLY A 184 -2.78 9.26 -4.96
N TYR A 185 -2.30 8.48 -5.92
CA TYR A 185 -3.12 7.50 -6.64
C TYR A 185 -3.58 6.35 -5.74
N GLY A 186 -4.87 6.05 -5.73
CA GLY A 186 -5.44 4.90 -5.03
C GLY A 186 -5.78 3.77 -6.00
N LEU A 187 -5.14 2.60 -5.89
CA LEU A 187 -5.50 1.43 -6.71
C LEU A 187 -6.94 1.02 -6.42
N ALA A 188 -7.76 1.00 -7.45
CA ALA A 188 -9.18 0.72 -7.35
C ALA A 188 -9.47 -0.79 -7.30
N HIS A 189 -10.33 -1.19 -6.37
CA HIS A 189 -10.87 -2.53 -6.24
C HIS A 189 -12.37 -2.45 -5.97
N SER A 190 -13.15 -3.26 -6.68
CA SER A 190 -14.57 -3.43 -6.39
C SER A 190 -14.72 -4.57 -5.40
N VAL A 191 -15.30 -4.31 -4.23
CA VAL A 191 -15.40 -5.27 -3.13
C VAL A 191 -16.79 -5.26 -2.52
N VAL A 192 -17.25 -6.42 -2.05
CA VAL A 192 -18.54 -6.54 -1.37
C VAL A 192 -18.33 -6.46 0.14
N VAL A 193 -19.15 -5.66 0.81
CA VAL A 193 -19.13 -5.55 2.27
C VAL A 193 -19.72 -6.81 2.89
N GLY A 194 -18.95 -7.44 3.76
CA GLY A 194 -19.34 -8.66 4.46
C GLY A 194 -20.49 -8.44 5.47
N PRO A 195 -21.11 -9.54 5.93
CA PRO A 195 -22.20 -9.48 6.91
C PRO A 195 -21.77 -8.94 8.29
N ASP A 196 -20.48 -8.88 8.53
CA ASP A 196 -19.84 -8.30 9.71
C ASP A 196 -19.50 -6.81 9.54
N ALA A 197 -20.09 -6.15 8.53
CA ALA A 197 -19.81 -4.76 8.18
C ALA A 197 -18.31 -4.48 7.95
N ARG A 198 -17.62 -5.40 7.26
CA ARG A 198 -16.19 -5.27 6.94
C ARG A 198 -15.91 -5.55 5.48
N VAL A 199 -14.88 -4.88 5.00
CA VAL A 199 -14.21 -5.19 3.74
C VAL A 199 -12.85 -5.82 4.04
N ARG A 200 -12.49 -6.88 3.31
CA ARG A 200 -11.20 -7.56 3.44
C ARG A 200 -10.36 -7.36 2.18
N GLN A 201 -9.12 -6.91 2.38
CA GLN A 201 -8.19 -6.69 1.28
C GLN A 201 -6.74 -6.95 1.75
N GLY A 202 -6.01 -7.82 1.01
CA GLY A 202 -4.60 -8.09 1.29
C GLY A 202 -4.32 -8.66 2.69
N GLY A 203 -5.25 -9.39 3.28
CA GLY A 203 -5.14 -9.94 4.64
C GLY A 203 -5.52 -8.97 5.76
N TRP A 204 -6.00 -7.78 5.41
CA TRP A 204 -6.47 -6.74 6.33
C TRP A 204 -7.99 -6.61 6.25
N ALA A 205 -8.62 -6.20 7.35
CA ALA A 205 -10.04 -5.93 7.42
C ALA A 205 -10.29 -4.47 7.83
N TYR A 206 -11.25 -3.84 7.18
CA TYR A 206 -11.62 -2.44 7.36
C TYR A 206 -13.10 -2.34 7.66
N SER A 207 -13.48 -1.64 8.72
CA SER A 207 -14.89 -1.46 9.09
C SER A 207 -15.62 -0.56 8.09
N THR A 208 -16.91 -0.79 7.96
CA THR A 208 -17.81 0.05 7.16
C THR A 208 -19.07 0.37 7.94
N PRO A 209 -19.83 1.41 7.56
CA PRO A 209 -21.17 1.59 8.08
C PRO A 209 -22.03 0.34 7.87
N ALA A 210 -22.81 -0.06 8.88
CA ALA A 210 -23.66 -1.26 8.80
C ALA A 210 -24.66 -1.24 7.63
N ARG A 211 -25.10 -0.05 7.20
CA ARG A 211 -25.97 0.13 6.03
C ARG A 211 -25.35 -0.30 4.70
N TRP A 212 -24.01 -0.50 4.65
CA TRP A 212 -23.31 -0.95 3.46
C TRP A 212 -23.22 -2.47 3.33
N ILE A 213 -23.66 -3.23 4.35
CA ILE A 213 -23.65 -4.70 4.32
C ILE A 213 -24.33 -5.22 3.05
N GLY A 214 -23.64 -6.14 2.35
CA GLY A 214 -24.10 -6.71 1.08
C GLY A 214 -23.95 -5.79 -0.14
N GLN A 215 -23.55 -4.54 0.06
CA GLN A 215 -23.35 -3.60 -1.05
C GLN A 215 -21.93 -3.76 -1.63
N THR A 216 -21.82 -3.45 -2.92
CA THR A 216 -20.52 -3.30 -3.58
C THR A 216 -19.99 -1.90 -3.37
N VAL A 217 -18.79 -1.78 -2.86
CA VAL A 217 -18.11 -0.51 -2.60
C VAL A 217 -16.80 -0.43 -3.40
N LEU A 218 -16.39 0.79 -3.73
CA LEU A 218 -15.09 1.05 -4.33
C LEU A 218 -14.05 1.22 -3.23
N LEU A 219 -13.08 0.30 -3.17
CA LEU A 219 -11.92 0.40 -2.30
C LEU A 219 -10.76 0.99 -3.09
N ARG A 220 -10.14 2.04 -2.58
CA ARG A 220 -8.91 2.62 -3.12
C ARG A 220 -7.75 2.41 -2.15
N LEU A 221 -6.71 1.71 -2.63
CA LEU A 221 -5.47 1.46 -1.88
C LEU A 221 -4.48 2.59 -2.16
N HIS A 222 -4.32 3.50 -1.22
CA HIS A 222 -3.24 4.51 -1.20
C HIS A 222 -2.00 3.97 -0.46
N PRO A 223 -0.84 4.67 -0.49
CA PRO A 223 0.37 4.22 0.21
C PRO A 223 0.13 3.94 1.71
N GLU A 224 -0.48 4.89 2.41
CA GLU A 224 -0.67 4.84 3.87
C GLU A 224 -2.13 4.69 4.28
N HIS A 225 -3.07 4.77 3.34
CA HIS A 225 -4.51 4.78 3.62
C HIS A 225 -5.27 3.82 2.73
N VAL A 226 -6.43 3.39 3.22
CA VAL A 226 -7.47 2.73 2.43
C VAL A 226 -8.71 3.61 2.47
N VAL A 227 -9.21 3.98 1.32
CA VAL A 227 -10.44 4.77 1.21
C VAL A 227 -11.54 3.89 0.62
N LEU A 228 -12.63 3.76 1.33
CA LEU A 228 -13.83 3.05 0.90
C LEU A 228 -14.87 4.07 0.46
N HIS A 229 -15.36 3.94 -0.76
CA HIS A 229 -16.40 4.81 -1.33
C HIS A 229 -17.67 4.02 -1.59
N HIS A 230 -18.79 4.58 -1.17
CA HIS A 230 -20.13 4.10 -1.54
C HIS A 230 -21.05 5.30 -1.73
N LEU A 231 -21.54 5.48 -2.97
CA LEU A 231 -22.27 6.69 -3.37
C LEU A 231 -21.51 7.97 -2.97
N ASP A 232 -22.15 8.89 -2.28
CA ASP A 232 -21.56 10.17 -1.85
C ASP A 232 -20.84 10.11 -0.49
N THR A 233 -20.63 8.90 0.05
CA THR A 233 -20.03 8.71 1.37
C THR A 233 -18.68 8.00 1.23
N GLN A 234 -17.71 8.39 2.07
CA GLN A 234 -16.42 7.74 2.13
C GLN A 234 -15.97 7.47 3.57
N CYS A 235 -15.14 6.44 3.74
CA CYS A 235 -14.48 6.10 4.98
C CYS A 235 -12.97 5.97 4.72
N ILE A 236 -12.15 6.57 5.57
CA ILE A 236 -10.69 6.55 5.43
C ILE A 236 -10.10 5.76 6.60
N HIS A 237 -9.34 4.74 6.29
CA HIS A 237 -8.64 3.89 7.25
C HIS A 237 -7.13 4.01 7.08
N PRO A 238 -6.32 3.83 8.13
CA PRO A 238 -4.91 3.53 7.96
C PRO A 238 -4.76 2.19 7.22
N ARG A 239 -3.84 2.15 6.27
CA ARG A 239 -3.63 0.94 5.45
C ARG A 239 -3.11 -0.22 6.28
N HIS A 240 -2.22 0.07 7.23
CA HIS A 240 -1.61 -0.89 8.15
C HIS A 240 -1.92 -0.47 9.59
N PRO A 241 -3.09 -0.88 10.14
CA PRO A 241 -3.45 -0.54 11.50
C PRO A 241 -2.41 -1.06 12.51
N ALA A 242 -2.06 -0.23 13.49
CA ALA A 242 -1.05 -0.59 14.50
C ALA A 242 -1.49 -1.76 15.40
N ASN A 243 -2.80 -1.98 15.53
CA ASN A 243 -3.40 -2.95 16.46
C ASN A 243 -3.76 -4.29 15.80
N GLY A 244 -2.98 -4.77 14.84
CA GLY A 244 -3.25 -6.03 14.15
C GLY A 244 -3.80 -5.83 12.74
N LYS A 245 -4.52 -6.82 12.21
CA LYS A 245 -5.01 -6.82 10.81
C LYS A 245 -6.42 -6.24 10.66
N TYR A 246 -6.87 -5.42 11.59
CA TYR A 246 -8.21 -4.85 11.60
C TYR A 246 -8.19 -3.35 11.93
N SER A 247 -8.87 -2.54 11.11
CA SER A 247 -9.12 -1.13 11.37
C SER A 247 -10.61 -0.89 11.62
N LEU A 248 -10.93 -0.44 12.84
CA LEU A 248 -12.28 -0.06 13.26
C LEU A 248 -12.34 1.46 13.44
N LEU A 249 -13.17 2.12 12.64
CA LEU A 249 -13.49 3.53 12.87
C LEU A 249 -14.54 3.65 13.98
N PRO A 250 -14.42 4.62 14.90
CA PRO A 250 -15.36 4.79 16.01
C PRO A 250 -16.82 4.94 15.58
N GLU A 251 -17.05 5.64 14.47
CA GLU A 251 -18.37 5.85 13.88
C GLU A 251 -19.00 4.60 13.27
N HIS A 252 -18.21 3.56 13.01
CA HIS A 252 -18.67 2.28 12.49
C HIS A 252 -18.99 1.27 13.58
N ARG A 253 -18.84 1.67 14.86
CA ARG A 253 -19.32 0.84 15.97
C ARG A 253 -20.81 0.62 15.77
N PRO A 254 -21.27 -0.62 15.56
CA PRO A 254 -22.67 -0.83 15.28
C PRO A 254 -23.50 -0.30 16.44
N PRO A 255 -24.59 0.43 16.18
CA PRO A 255 -25.59 0.65 17.19
C PRO A 255 -25.98 -0.74 17.70
N LEU A 256 -25.79 -0.96 19.00
CA LEU A 256 -25.89 -2.25 19.66
C LEU A 256 -27.22 -2.92 19.30
N PHE A 257 -27.15 -4.04 18.58
CA PHE A 257 -28.25 -4.65 17.87
C PHE A 257 -29.44 -5.04 18.73
N VAL A 258 -30.62 -4.98 18.09
CA VAL A 258 -31.94 -5.24 18.62
C VAL A 258 -32.14 -6.67 19.18
N LYS A 259 -31.30 -7.64 18.82
CA LYS A 259 -31.40 -9.00 19.38
C LYS A 259 -30.27 -9.27 20.37
N PRO A 260 -30.57 -9.63 21.66
CA PRO A 260 -29.56 -9.79 22.73
C PRO A 260 -28.40 -10.74 22.38
N ARG A 261 -28.67 -11.86 21.71
CA ARG A 261 -27.62 -12.83 21.32
C ARG A 261 -26.68 -12.32 20.25
N GLY A 262 -27.20 -11.57 19.27
CA GLY A 262 -26.38 -10.96 18.22
C GLY A 262 -25.46 -9.85 18.75
N LYS A 263 -25.97 -9.05 19.69
CA LYS A 263 -25.21 -7.99 20.38
C LYS A 263 -23.96 -8.54 21.06
N LEU A 264 -24.10 -9.57 21.87
CA LEU A 264 -23.01 -10.17 22.63
C LEU A 264 -21.93 -10.76 21.72
N MET A 265 -22.34 -11.40 20.64
CA MET A 265 -21.38 -11.97 19.68
C MET A 265 -20.62 -10.89 18.90
N ALA A 266 -21.28 -9.80 18.54
CA ALA A 266 -20.63 -8.65 17.92
C ALA A 266 -19.63 -7.97 18.88
N GLN A 267 -20.02 -7.77 20.13
CA GLN A 267 -19.14 -7.24 21.18
C GLN A 267 -17.90 -8.12 21.36
N ARG A 268 -18.09 -9.43 21.51
CA ARG A 268 -16.99 -10.39 21.62
C ARG A 268 -16.05 -10.28 20.41
N GLN A 269 -16.58 -10.23 19.20
CA GLN A 269 -15.76 -10.17 17.98
C GLN A 269 -14.94 -8.88 17.90
N ILE A 270 -15.55 -7.74 18.25
CA ILE A 270 -14.85 -6.44 18.32
C ILE A 270 -13.67 -6.52 19.29
N LEU A 271 -13.89 -7.08 20.47
CA LEU A 271 -12.86 -7.22 21.50
C LEU A 271 -11.74 -8.20 21.10
N MET A 272 -12.08 -9.27 20.39
CA MET A 272 -11.09 -10.22 19.85
C MET A 272 -10.19 -9.58 18.78
N ASP A 273 -10.73 -8.65 18.00
CA ASP A 273 -10.02 -8.00 16.90
C ASP A 273 -9.12 -6.84 17.35
N LEU A 274 -9.14 -6.45 18.64
CA LEU A 274 -8.32 -5.35 19.15
C LEU A 274 -6.81 -5.63 19.09
N CYS A 275 -6.41 -6.87 19.31
CA CYS A 275 -5.03 -7.30 19.23
C CYS A 275 -4.95 -8.81 18.97
N PRO A 276 -3.77 -9.34 18.53
CA PRO A 276 -3.59 -10.78 18.31
C PRO A 276 -3.89 -11.63 19.56
N GLU A 277 -3.61 -11.11 20.75
CA GLU A 277 -3.87 -11.77 22.03
C GLU A 277 -5.35 -11.79 22.39
N GLY A 278 -6.17 -10.92 21.80
CA GLY A 278 -7.62 -10.86 22.04
C GLY A 278 -8.31 -12.19 21.69
N GLU A 279 -7.99 -12.79 20.58
CA GLU A 279 -8.53 -14.10 20.18
C GLU A 279 -8.18 -15.18 21.21
N ARG A 280 -6.91 -15.25 21.65
CA ARG A 280 -6.46 -16.19 22.67
C ARG A 280 -7.16 -15.95 24.01
N PHE A 281 -7.26 -14.69 24.44
CA PHE A 281 -7.93 -14.33 25.69
C PHE A 281 -9.38 -14.82 25.72
N PHE A 282 -10.15 -14.49 24.68
CA PHE A 282 -11.56 -14.87 24.64
C PHE A 282 -11.80 -16.36 24.40
N THR A 283 -10.89 -17.05 23.72
CA THR A 283 -10.94 -18.50 23.54
C THR A 283 -10.74 -19.20 24.88
N GLU A 284 -9.70 -18.82 25.62
CA GLU A 284 -9.41 -19.36 26.95
C GLU A 284 -10.51 -19.00 27.99
N LEU A 285 -11.02 -17.75 27.93
CA LEU A 285 -12.13 -17.33 28.78
C LEU A 285 -13.37 -18.20 28.58
N VAL A 286 -13.74 -18.47 27.34
CA VAL A 286 -14.88 -19.34 26.99
C VAL A 286 -14.66 -20.78 27.48
N HIS A 287 -13.45 -21.32 27.33
CA HIS A 287 -13.13 -22.67 27.78
C HIS A 287 -13.17 -22.78 29.31
N ARG A 288 -12.65 -21.79 30.02
CA ARG A 288 -12.62 -21.79 31.50
C ARG A 288 -13.97 -21.47 32.14
N ARG A 289 -14.83 -20.67 31.45
CA ARG A 289 -16.12 -20.19 31.96
C ARG A 289 -17.25 -20.37 30.95
N PRO A 290 -17.53 -21.60 30.46
CA PRO A 290 -18.43 -21.83 29.33
C PRO A 290 -19.86 -21.35 29.57
N HIS A 291 -20.31 -21.30 30.84
CA HIS A 291 -21.68 -20.95 31.19
C HIS A 291 -21.87 -19.48 31.64
N THR A 292 -20.81 -18.81 32.08
CA THR A 292 -20.88 -17.47 32.71
C THR A 292 -20.27 -16.35 31.90
N TRP A 293 -19.34 -16.63 31.00
CA TRP A 293 -18.61 -15.59 30.26
C TRP A 293 -19.50 -14.58 29.50
N ARG A 294 -20.68 -15.03 29.02
CA ARG A 294 -21.60 -14.16 28.26
C ARG A 294 -22.27 -13.13 29.12
N GLU A 295 -22.63 -13.51 30.33
CA GLU A 295 -23.48 -12.72 31.26
C GLU A 295 -22.64 -11.94 32.27
N GLN A 296 -21.48 -12.47 32.66
CA GLN A 296 -20.62 -11.90 33.68
C GLN A 296 -19.39 -11.20 33.11
N ASP A 297 -18.59 -11.90 32.30
CA ASP A 297 -17.29 -11.36 31.86
C ASP A 297 -17.42 -10.39 30.67
N LEU A 298 -18.18 -10.75 29.65
CA LEU A 298 -18.25 -9.95 28.43
C LEU A 298 -18.82 -8.53 28.66
N PRO A 299 -19.87 -8.31 29.44
CA PRO A 299 -20.34 -6.95 29.71
C PRO A 299 -19.32 -6.11 30.47
N VAL A 300 -18.57 -6.71 31.39
CA VAL A 300 -17.50 -6.03 32.13
C VAL A 300 -16.34 -5.65 31.22
N VAL A 301 -15.89 -6.56 30.37
CA VAL A 301 -14.83 -6.26 29.42
C VAL A 301 -15.28 -5.21 28.39
N TRP A 302 -16.57 -5.23 28.01
CA TRP A 302 -17.13 -4.20 27.15
C TRP A 302 -17.15 -2.82 27.78
N SER A 303 -17.55 -2.75 29.05
CA SER A 303 -17.51 -1.49 29.83
C SER A 303 -16.09 -0.95 29.94
N LEU A 304 -15.10 -1.82 30.19
CA LEU A 304 -13.70 -1.43 30.22
C LEU A 304 -13.22 -0.93 28.82
N PHE A 305 -13.72 -1.51 27.75
CA PHE A 305 -13.44 -1.06 26.41
C PHE A 305 -13.96 0.36 26.15
N GLU A 306 -15.18 0.64 26.58
CA GLU A 306 -15.78 1.97 26.48
C GLU A 306 -15.05 3.03 27.33
N GLU A 307 -14.53 2.63 28.49
CA GLU A 307 -13.80 3.52 29.41
C GLU A 307 -12.35 3.76 28.97
N LEU A 308 -11.60 2.72 28.63
CA LEU A 308 -10.16 2.77 28.40
C LEU A 308 -9.79 3.07 26.94
N GLY A 309 -10.67 2.73 25.99
CA GLY A 309 -10.42 2.74 24.55
C GLY A 309 -9.52 1.60 24.07
N ASP A 310 -9.35 1.54 22.76
CA ASP A 310 -8.73 0.42 22.02
C ASP A 310 -7.30 0.10 22.49
N ALA A 311 -6.45 1.14 22.59
CA ALA A 311 -5.03 0.96 22.87
C ALA A 311 -4.76 0.44 24.29
N ARG A 312 -5.45 1.00 25.29
CA ARG A 312 -5.26 0.62 26.69
C ARG A 312 -5.84 -0.76 26.98
N LEU A 313 -7.01 -1.09 26.41
CA LEU A 313 -7.57 -2.43 26.57
C LEU A 313 -6.72 -3.48 25.84
N ALA A 314 -6.20 -3.20 24.65
CA ALA A 314 -5.27 -4.09 23.96
C ALA A 314 -4.00 -4.35 24.79
N GLN A 315 -3.47 -3.34 25.48
CA GLN A 315 -2.34 -3.50 26.40
C GLN A 315 -2.70 -4.38 27.61
N ALA A 316 -3.89 -4.20 28.17
CA ALA A 316 -4.40 -5.03 29.26
C ALA A 316 -4.57 -6.51 28.84
N LEU A 317 -5.12 -6.74 27.65
CA LEU A 317 -5.27 -8.09 27.08
C LEU A 317 -3.91 -8.78 26.91
N ARG A 318 -2.92 -8.09 26.34
CA ARG A 318 -1.54 -8.62 26.20
C ARG A 318 -0.94 -8.99 27.57
N PHE A 319 -1.09 -8.11 28.54
CA PHE A 319 -0.61 -8.34 29.89
C PHE A 319 -1.24 -9.57 30.54
N CYS A 320 -2.57 -9.71 30.43
CA CYS A 320 -3.30 -10.84 30.98
C CYS A 320 -2.95 -12.15 30.27
N VAL A 321 -2.86 -12.17 28.96
CA VAL A 321 -2.48 -13.37 28.19
C VAL A 321 -1.06 -13.82 28.51
N ALA A 322 -0.11 -12.90 28.66
CA ALA A 322 1.26 -13.21 29.05
C ALA A 322 1.36 -13.88 30.44
N ARG A 323 0.36 -13.68 31.30
CA ARG A 323 0.28 -14.25 32.66
C ARG A 323 -0.75 -15.36 32.82
N GLU A 324 -1.33 -15.82 31.69
CA GLU A 324 -2.38 -16.85 31.68
C GLU A 324 -3.60 -16.51 32.56
N ALA A 325 -3.89 -15.23 32.73
CA ALA A 325 -4.97 -14.68 33.53
C ALA A 325 -6.19 -14.35 32.65
N PHE A 326 -7.11 -15.28 32.51
CA PHE A 326 -8.27 -15.20 31.63
C PHE A 326 -9.57 -14.99 32.44
N GLY A 327 -9.97 -13.73 32.60
CA GLY A 327 -11.18 -13.31 33.27
C GLY A 327 -11.31 -11.79 33.32
N ALA A 328 -12.54 -11.26 33.38
CA ALA A 328 -12.80 -9.83 33.42
C ALA A 328 -12.18 -9.13 34.63
N GLU A 329 -12.13 -9.82 35.77
CA GLU A 329 -11.55 -9.33 37.03
C GLU A 329 -10.06 -8.99 36.89
N TYR A 330 -9.31 -9.73 36.06
CA TYR A 330 -7.88 -9.46 35.84
C TYR A 330 -7.68 -8.21 35.00
N LEU A 331 -8.53 -7.98 34.00
CA LEU A 331 -8.52 -6.76 33.22
C LEU A 331 -8.90 -5.54 34.04
N GLN A 332 -9.90 -5.68 34.94
CA GLN A 332 -10.25 -4.62 35.91
C GLN A 332 -9.11 -4.32 36.88
N ALA A 333 -8.45 -5.35 37.41
CA ALA A 333 -7.31 -5.18 38.31
C ALA A 333 -6.15 -4.47 37.60
N TYR A 334 -5.88 -4.80 36.33
CA TYR A 334 -4.90 -4.11 35.51
C TYR A 334 -5.27 -2.63 35.31
N SER A 335 -6.51 -2.33 34.94
CA SER A 335 -6.97 -0.95 34.70
C SER A 335 -6.89 -0.07 35.95
N ARG A 336 -7.05 -0.64 37.14
CA ARG A 336 -6.92 0.03 38.43
C ARG A 336 -5.48 0.15 38.93
N GLY A 337 -4.50 -0.32 38.19
CA GLY A 337 -3.08 -0.26 38.58
C GLY A 337 -2.68 -1.23 39.69
N LEU A 338 -3.54 -2.19 40.02
CA LEU A 338 -3.28 -3.14 41.11
C LEU A 338 -2.14 -4.13 40.85
N PHE A 339 -1.66 -4.19 39.63
CA PHE A 339 -0.52 -5.02 39.23
C PHE A 339 0.82 -4.26 39.14
N GLN A 340 0.87 -2.96 39.49
CA GLN A 340 2.11 -2.18 39.49
C GLN A 340 3.09 -2.58 40.61
N GLY A 341 2.69 -3.38 41.56
CA GLY A 341 3.52 -3.86 42.69
C GLY A 341 4.23 -5.18 42.48
N ALA A 342 4.07 -5.88 41.34
CA ALA A 342 4.67 -7.20 41.09
C ALA A 342 5.85 -7.16 40.05
N LEU A 343 6.43 -6.01 39.82
CA LEU A 343 7.63 -5.78 39.03
C LEU A 343 8.73 -5.17 39.89
N ALA A 344 9.08 -5.84 41.01
CA ALA A 344 10.31 -5.62 41.73
C ALA A 344 11.06 -6.95 41.84
#